data_557af4e5645be3662bc68ed8cd46bc35
#
_entry.id   557af4e5645be3662bc68ed8cd46bc35
#
_cell.length_a   1.000
_cell.length_b   1.000
_cell.length_c   1.000
_cell.angle_alpha   90.00
_cell.angle_beta   90.00
_cell.angle_gamma   90.00
#
_symmetry.space_group_name_H-M   'P 1'
#
loop_
_entity.id
_entity.type
_entity.pdbx_description
1 polymer ?
#
loop_
_entity_poly.entity_id
_entity_poly.type
_entity_poly.pdbx_seq_one_letter_code
_entity_poly.pdbx_strand_id
1 'polypeptide(L)'
;MTTLLDPSSRSLVFAVFSVFVVICLMLCVVTGADEDDRALVRSDSRRLRSWQQGIAMGGDTTTVATVTVLVGMVATSGFDGLGVMLGSLIGVVLLLVLVVEPLRGHASLTAADVLDARGSGGPAVRVSWGVVTLFVCFPLLVVQLVVVGNVAAALIGQPGARTGCIVVIGCVMTALAVSGGIRGTGVVMIAKSAIALPVLVVAAVLVLHRFGGDLGRLLDAAAHGSGRGEAYLRPGGYTGEGWVGAVNRIGQTCGMAMATLAMPAVLMRAIATKSPRGARTVGRWMLGELTLLYGALAVVGVGAAALVGEALREAGPAAQVFTPLLLGRALDSGGLLVAALACVLFLTALAAVVDVTLAAGIALGRDVLGASGTTGGTASRWSAALTGTVSAVVAVAVADWNLVVVSTLWLAVCGAALAPVLLYALYWPGFTARGALWCLWGATVLSVAALALSPYASGAPGSILPGHDFRIWDVTIPGLVTVPAGFLLGWLGSVTDPRRAAGGRAGSGAEQGTGDRLNGPRAAHR
;
A
#
# COMPACT_ATOMS: atom_id res chain seq x y z
N MET A 1 -28.03 -8.36 -4.64
CA MET A 1 -27.34 -7.46 -3.68
C MET A 1 -28.15 -6.21 -3.29
N THR A 2 -29.35 -6.10 -3.69
CA THR A 2 -30.23 -4.91 -3.47
C THR A 2 -30.76 -4.74 -2.04
N THR A 3 -30.45 -5.64 -1.10
CA THR A 3 -30.99 -5.61 0.27
C THR A 3 -29.90 -5.88 1.32
N LEU A 4 -28.81 -5.08 1.31
CA LEU A 4 -27.83 -5.10 2.42
C LEU A 4 -28.47 -4.66 3.75
N LEU A 5 -29.53 -3.86 3.70
CA LEU A 5 -30.22 -3.31 4.87
C LEU A 5 -31.73 -3.33 4.64
N ASP A 6 -32.47 -3.59 5.71
CA ASP A 6 -33.90 -3.40 5.73
C ASP A 6 -34.27 -1.90 5.58
N PRO A 7 -35.39 -1.54 4.96
CA PRO A 7 -35.75 -0.14 4.73
C PRO A 7 -35.71 0.73 5.99
N SER A 8 -36.05 0.18 7.15
CA SER A 8 -36.09 0.89 8.43
C SER A 8 -34.67 1.17 8.99
N SER A 9 -33.74 0.25 8.85
CA SER A 9 -32.35 0.45 9.29
C SER A 9 -31.51 1.23 8.28
N ARG A 10 -31.90 1.22 7.00
CA ARG A 10 -31.17 1.92 5.92
C ARG A 10 -31.11 3.44 6.16
N SER A 11 -32.23 4.07 6.53
CA SER A 11 -32.29 5.51 6.75
C SER A 11 -31.37 5.94 7.91
N LEU A 12 -31.37 5.16 9.00
CA LEU A 12 -30.50 5.41 10.15
C LEU A 12 -29.01 5.26 9.76
N VAL A 13 -28.65 4.15 9.11
CA VAL A 13 -27.27 3.87 8.69
C VAL A 13 -26.78 4.96 7.75
N PHE A 14 -27.59 5.35 6.77
CA PHE A 14 -27.27 6.41 5.82
C PHE A 14 -27.12 7.78 6.50
N ALA A 15 -27.99 8.12 7.46
CA ALA A 15 -27.89 9.36 8.21
C ALA A 15 -26.60 9.42 9.04
N VAL A 16 -26.30 8.36 9.81
CA VAL A 16 -25.07 8.26 10.61
C VAL A 16 -23.83 8.36 9.71
N PHE A 17 -23.81 7.62 8.60
CA PHE A 17 -22.73 7.66 7.63
C PHE A 17 -22.54 9.07 7.03
N SER A 18 -23.63 9.73 6.61
CA SER A 18 -23.59 11.07 6.00
C SER A 18 -23.07 12.12 6.99
N VAL A 19 -23.53 12.10 8.24
CA VAL A 19 -23.05 12.99 9.29
C VAL A 19 -21.55 12.76 9.55
N PHE A 20 -21.13 11.49 9.62
CA PHE A 20 -19.74 11.13 9.80
C PHE A 20 -18.85 11.62 8.64
N VAL A 21 -19.30 11.44 7.39
CA VAL A 21 -18.62 11.97 6.21
C VAL A 21 -18.41 13.48 6.31
N VAL A 22 -19.48 14.23 6.65
CA VAL A 22 -19.39 15.69 6.81
C VAL A 22 -18.40 16.07 7.90
N ILE A 23 -18.41 15.40 9.06
CA ILE A 23 -17.45 15.63 10.14
C ILE A 23 -16.02 15.38 9.67
N CYS A 24 -15.75 14.27 8.98
CA CYS A 24 -14.43 13.95 8.43
C CYS A 24 -13.94 15.02 7.44
N LEU A 25 -14.83 15.49 6.55
CA LEU A 25 -14.51 16.53 5.58
C LEU A 25 -14.19 17.85 6.26
N MET A 26 -15.00 18.26 7.25
CA MET A 26 -14.75 19.45 8.04
C MET A 26 -13.42 19.38 8.80
N LEU A 27 -13.11 18.23 9.39
CA LEU A 27 -11.85 18.00 10.08
C LEU A 27 -10.65 18.19 9.15
N CYS A 28 -10.73 17.62 7.94
CA CYS A 28 -9.68 17.76 6.94
C CYS A 28 -9.47 19.22 6.50
N VAL A 29 -10.57 19.96 6.29
CA VAL A 29 -10.50 21.39 5.91
C VAL A 29 -9.86 22.22 7.02
N VAL A 30 -10.30 22.04 8.27
CA VAL A 30 -9.76 22.78 9.42
C VAL A 30 -8.29 22.47 9.67
N THR A 31 -7.88 21.20 9.54
CA THR A 31 -6.48 20.81 9.75
C THR A 31 -5.56 21.20 8.58
N GLY A 32 -6.10 21.37 7.38
CA GLY A 32 -5.35 21.78 6.18
C GLY A 32 -5.16 23.29 6.03
N ALA A 33 -6.02 24.11 6.66
CA ALA A 33 -6.01 25.57 6.46
C ALA A 33 -4.77 26.29 7.02
N ASP A 34 -3.99 25.65 7.89
CA ASP A 34 -2.83 26.25 8.60
C ASP A 34 -1.46 26.02 7.90
N GLU A 35 -1.40 25.47 6.70
CA GLU A 35 -0.13 25.13 6.06
C GLU A 35 0.29 26.11 4.96
N ASP A 36 1.35 26.90 5.26
CA ASP A 36 2.13 27.64 4.28
C ASP A 36 2.74 26.69 3.22
N ASP A 37 2.79 27.14 1.95
CA ASP A 37 3.42 26.40 0.81
C ASP A 37 4.86 25.94 1.09
N ARG A 38 5.54 26.61 2.03
CA ARG A 38 6.88 26.24 2.49
C ARG A 38 6.91 25.00 3.39
N ALA A 39 5.79 24.65 4.04
CA ALA A 39 5.69 23.45 4.88
C ALA A 39 5.54 22.16 4.07
N LEU A 40 4.95 22.23 2.86
CA LEU A 40 4.88 21.12 1.90
C LEU A 40 6.27 20.67 1.41
N VAL A 41 7.21 21.61 1.31
CA VAL A 41 8.58 21.38 0.81
C VAL A 41 9.55 21.00 1.94
N ARG A 42 9.26 21.44 3.17
CA ARG A 42 9.98 21.00 4.37
C ARG A 42 9.20 19.87 4.99
N SER A 43 9.81 18.70 5.11
CA SER A 43 9.26 17.54 5.85
C SER A 43 9.05 17.91 7.34
N ASP A 44 8.09 18.80 7.62
CA ASP A 44 7.80 19.28 8.97
C ASP A 44 6.84 18.32 9.74
N SER A 45 6.94 17.01 9.44
CA SER A 45 6.58 15.93 10.35
C SER A 45 7.30 16.07 11.71
N ARG A 46 8.18 17.06 11.82
CA ARG A 46 8.91 17.51 13.01
C ARG A 46 8.01 17.84 14.20
N ARG A 47 6.69 17.97 14.01
CA ARG A 47 5.73 18.28 15.08
C ARG A 47 5.00 17.07 15.65
N LEU A 48 5.02 15.91 14.98
CA LEU A 48 4.45 14.69 15.55
C LEU A 48 5.44 14.06 16.55
N ARG A 49 4.92 13.66 17.71
CA ARG A 49 5.68 12.84 18.67
C ARG A 49 5.96 11.46 18.04
N SER A 50 7.05 10.79 18.44
CA SER A 50 7.46 9.50 17.83
C SER A 50 6.35 8.43 17.89
N TRP A 51 5.54 8.39 18.94
CA TRP A 51 4.42 7.46 19.03
C TRP A 51 3.29 7.79 18.04
N GLN A 52 2.98 9.08 17.86
CA GLN A 52 2.00 9.55 16.88
C GLN A 52 2.44 9.24 15.45
N GLN A 53 3.74 9.39 15.18
CA GLN A 53 4.32 9.04 13.90
C GLN A 53 4.25 7.53 13.65
N GLY A 54 4.43 6.70 14.69
CA GLY A 54 4.27 5.23 14.60
C GLY A 54 2.86 4.84 14.20
N ILE A 55 1.85 5.40 14.87
CA ILE A 55 0.44 5.18 14.55
C ILE A 55 0.11 5.71 13.14
N ALA A 56 0.60 6.90 12.77
CA ALA A 56 0.37 7.43 11.42
C ALA A 56 0.97 6.52 10.33
N MET A 57 2.19 5.99 10.53
CA MET A 57 2.81 5.04 9.62
C MET A 57 2.08 3.69 9.56
N GLY A 58 1.56 3.20 10.70
CA GLY A 58 0.68 2.03 10.72
C GLY A 58 -0.61 2.29 9.93
N GLY A 59 -1.16 3.49 10.10
CA GLY A 59 -2.28 3.96 9.29
C GLY A 59 -1.99 3.94 7.78
N ASP A 60 -0.81 4.41 7.32
CA ASP A 60 -0.47 4.44 5.89
C ASP A 60 -0.42 3.04 5.26
N THR A 61 0.01 2.03 6.02
CA THR A 61 0.02 0.64 5.54
C THR A 61 -1.36 0.01 5.46
N THR A 62 -2.36 0.59 6.13
CA THR A 62 -3.73 0.08 6.17
C THR A 62 -4.61 0.87 5.22
N THR A 63 -5.06 0.23 4.16
CA THR A 63 -5.93 0.81 3.14
C THR A 63 -7.35 0.21 3.23
N VAL A 64 -8.32 0.78 2.51
CA VAL A 64 -9.65 0.16 2.48
C VAL A 64 -9.60 -1.24 1.86
N ALA A 65 -8.69 -1.48 0.91
CA ALA A 65 -8.44 -2.81 0.37
C ALA A 65 -7.94 -3.79 1.45
N THR A 66 -7.12 -3.33 2.40
CA THR A 66 -6.72 -4.14 3.56
C THR A 66 -7.92 -4.60 4.39
N VAL A 67 -8.88 -3.72 4.64
CA VAL A 67 -10.06 -4.05 5.45
C VAL A 67 -11.10 -4.86 4.66
N THR A 68 -11.23 -4.65 3.36
CA THR A 68 -12.26 -5.32 2.55
C THR A 68 -11.73 -6.55 1.82
N VAL A 69 -10.67 -6.38 0.99
CA VAL A 69 -10.16 -7.46 0.14
C VAL A 69 -9.49 -8.55 0.97
N LEU A 70 -8.65 -8.18 1.97
CA LEU A 70 -8.01 -9.20 2.80
C LEU A 70 -9.02 -9.94 3.69
N VAL A 71 -10.00 -9.23 4.27
CA VAL A 71 -11.09 -9.88 5.04
C VAL A 71 -11.90 -10.80 4.14
N GLY A 72 -12.23 -10.35 2.92
CA GLY A 72 -12.90 -11.18 1.92
C GLY A 72 -12.09 -12.39 1.49
N MET A 73 -10.76 -12.24 1.31
CA MET A 73 -9.85 -13.36 1.02
C MET A 73 -9.81 -14.37 2.18
N VAL A 74 -9.73 -13.91 3.44
CA VAL A 74 -9.80 -14.82 4.59
C VAL A 74 -11.16 -15.52 4.62
N ALA A 75 -12.26 -14.80 4.38
CA ALA A 75 -13.59 -15.39 4.38
C ALA A 75 -13.77 -16.48 3.29
N THR A 76 -13.18 -16.30 2.12
CA THR A 76 -13.35 -17.23 0.98
C THR A 76 -12.28 -18.31 0.88
N SER A 77 -11.05 -18.05 1.34
CA SER A 77 -9.89 -18.94 1.15
C SER A 77 -9.11 -19.27 2.43
N GLY A 78 -9.56 -18.79 3.58
CA GLY A 78 -9.02 -19.17 4.88
C GLY A 78 -7.51 -18.98 4.99
N PHE A 79 -6.79 -20.12 5.00
CA PHE A 79 -5.33 -20.16 5.18
C PHE A 79 -4.55 -19.20 4.27
N ASP A 80 -4.89 -19.17 2.99
CA ASP A 80 -4.16 -18.34 2.01
C ASP A 80 -4.37 -16.85 2.29
N GLY A 81 -5.57 -16.42 2.69
CA GLY A 81 -5.85 -15.05 3.10
C GLY A 81 -5.04 -14.62 4.34
N LEU A 82 -4.89 -15.51 5.33
CA LEU A 82 -4.04 -15.27 6.51
C LEU A 82 -2.56 -15.16 6.11
N GLY A 83 -2.11 -15.92 5.10
CA GLY A 83 -0.75 -15.85 4.56
C GLY A 83 -0.41 -14.46 4.01
N VAL A 84 -1.37 -13.79 3.37
CA VAL A 84 -1.18 -12.40 2.87
C VAL A 84 -1.00 -11.41 4.03
N MET A 85 -1.80 -11.53 5.08
CA MET A 85 -1.68 -10.70 6.28
C MET A 85 -0.30 -10.88 6.93
N LEU A 86 0.19 -12.12 7.03
CA LEU A 86 1.52 -12.42 7.52
C LEU A 86 2.61 -11.77 6.65
N GLY A 87 2.48 -11.82 5.33
CA GLY A 87 3.39 -11.15 4.39
C GLY A 87 3.49 -9.65 4.64
N SER A 88 2.36 -8.98 4.89
CA SER A 88 2.34 -7.56 5.27
C SER A 88 3.09 -7.30 6.58
N LEU A 89 2.87 -8.10 7.62
CA LEU A 89 3.57 -7.95 8.91
C LEU A 89 5.08 -8.17 8.76
N ILE A 90 5.50 -9.17 7.99
CA ILE A 90 6.91 -9.39 7.65
C ILE A 90 7.47 -8.15 6.94
N GLY A 91 6.74 -7.58 5.98
CA GLY A 91 7.14 -6.35 5.28
C GLY A 91 7.31 -5.16 6.22
N VAL A 92 6.45 -5.01 7.22
CA VAL A 92 6.58 -3.97 8.26
C VAL A 92 7.84 -4.19 9.10
N VAL A 93 8.12 -5.40 9.52
CA VAL A 93 9.37 -5.71 10.25
C VAL A 93 10.59 -5.39 9.40
N LEU A 94 10.59 -5.79 8.12
CA LEU A 94 11.68 -5.47 7.18
C LEU A 94 11.82 -3.96 6.97
N LEU A 95 10.71 -3.23 6.81
CA LEU A 95 10.70 -1.77 6.72
C LEU A 95 11.37 -1.13 7.94
N LEU A 96 11.00 -1.55 9.14
CA LEU A 96 11.52 -0.97 10.37
C LEU A 96 13.02 -1.25 10.56
N VAL A 97 13.46 -2.46 10.25
CA VAL A 97 14.85 -2.89 10.42
C VAL A 97 15.75 -2.40 9.28
N LEU A 98 15.29 -2.52 8.03
CA LEU A 98 16.14 -2.28 6.86
C LEU A 98 16.01 -0.87 6.28
N VAL A 99 14.94 -0.14 6.57
CA VAL A 99 14.67 1.13 5.87
C VAL A 99 14.61 2.30 6.83
N VAL A 100 13.81 2.23 7.89
CA VAL A 100 13.57 3.39 8.77
C VAL A 100 14.85 3.86 9.46
N GLU A 101 15.71 2.94 9.92
CA GLU A 101 16.94 3.30 10.60
C GLU A 101 18.01 3.89 9.65
N PRO A 102 18.29 3.32 8.46
CA PRO A 102 19.26 3.90 7.52
C PRO A 102 18.79 5.18 6.84
N LEU A 103 17.48 5.38 6.67
CA LEU A 103 16.93 6.58 6.04
C LEU A 103 16.91 7.80 6.96
N ARG A 104 16.94 7.59 8.26
CA ARG A 104 16.87 8.70 9.23
C ARG A 104 18.04 9.67 9.05
N GLY A 105 17.76 10.95 9.25
CA GLY A 105 18.80 11.99 9.21
C GLY A 105 19.18 12.45 7.81
N HIS A 106 18.66 11.85 6.75
CA HIS A 106 18.77 12.43 5.43
C HIS A 106 17.76 13.59 5.32
N ALA A 107 18.24 14.78 4.97
CA ALA A 107 17.41 15.96 4.73
C ALA A 107 16.73 15.85 3.35
N SER A 108 16.01 14.76 3.12
CA SER A 108 15.39 14.40 1.86
C SER A 108 13.86 14.37 2.01
N LEU A 109 13.15 14.59 0.91
CA LEU A 109 11.68 14.51 0.84
C LEU A 109 11.21 13.24 0.14
N THR A 110 11.99 12.77 -0.83
CA THR A 110 11.68 11.58 -1.63
C THR A 110 12.80 10.56 -1.54
N ALA A 111 12.50 9.30 -1.86
CA ALA A 111 13.55 8.29 -1.96
C ALA A 111 14.52 8.58 -3.12
N ALA A 112 14.11 9.34 -4.14
CA ALA A 112 15.01 9.83 -5.19
C ALA A 112 16.11 10.74 -4.64
N ASP A 113 15.81 11.57 -3.63
CA ASP A 113 16.83 12.39 -2.94
C ASP A 113 17.85 11.50 -2.22
N VAL A 114 17.41 10.36 -1.66
CA VAL A 114 18.32 9.39 -1.01
C VAL A 114 19.24 8.74 -2.04
N LEU A 115 18.72 8.39 -3.21
CA LEU A 115 19.51 7.83 -4.33
C LEU A 115 20.58 8.82 -4.78
N ASP A 116 20.22 10.10 -4.92
CA ASP A 116 21.17 11.17 -5.28
C ASP A 116 22.27 11.32 -4.20
N ALA A 117 21.89 11.37 -2.92
CA ALA A 117 22.84 11.51 -1.81
C ALA A 117 23.80 10.32 -1.68
N ARG A 118 23.41 9.13 -2.18
CA ARG A 118 24.25 7.91 -2.17
C ARG A 118 25.07 7.71 -3.44
N GLY A 119 25.01 8.65 -4.42
CA GLY A 119 25.78 8.58 -5.66
C GLY A 119 25.24 7.62 -6.71
N SER A 120 24.11 6.96 -6.45
CA SER A 120 23.40 6.10 -7.42
C SER A 120 22.25 6.81 -8.14
N GLY A 121 22.10 8.13 -7.91
CA GLY A 121 21.06 8.97 -8.48
C GLY A 121 21.47 9.63 -9.79
N GLY A 122 20.75 10.70 -10.10
CA GLY A 122 20.89 11.52 -11.30
C GLY A 122 19.54 11.84 -11.93
N PRO A 123 19.48 12.80 -12.88
CA PRO A 123 18.18 13.24 -13.43
C PRO A 123 17.35 12.10 -14.03
N ALA A 124 17.97 11.19 -14.76
CA ALA A 124 17.28 10.05 -15.36
C ALA A 124 16.74 9.08 -14.31
N VAL A 125 17.50 8.81 -13.24
CA VAL A 125 17.07 7.91 -12.15
C VAL A 125 15.93 8.57 -11.37
N ARG A 126 16.02 9.87 -11.08
CA ARG A 126 14.98 10.64 -10.39
C ARG A 126 13.66 10.59 -11.15
N VAL A 127 13.68 10.92 -12.46
CA VAL A 127 12.48 10.85 -13.32
C VAL A 127 11.94 9.43 -13.36
N SER A 128 12.78 8.41 -13.54
CA SER A 128 12.37 7.01 -13.60
C SER A 128 11.74 6.55 -12.27
N TRP A 129 12.34 6.91 -11.13
CA TRP A 129 11.77 6.65 -9.80
C TRP A 129 10.39 7.30 -9.66
N GLY A 130 10.25 8.58 -10.05
CA GLY A 130 8.98 9.30 -10.01
C GLY A 130 7.91 8.64 -10.88
N VAL A 131 8.24 8.25 -12.11
CA VAL A 131 7.31 7.57 -13.03
C VAL A 131 6.88 6.22 -12.48
N VAL A 132 7.80 5.39 -11.98
CA VAL A 132 7.46 4.09 -11.39
C VAL A 132 6.64 4.28 -10.10
N THR A 133 6.94 5.31 -9.30
CA THR A 133 6.13 5.67 -8.11
C THR A 133 4.69 6.03 -8.52
N LEU A 134 4.50 6.82 -9.58
CA LEU A 134 3.16 7.12 -10.11
C LEU A 134 2.45 5.85 -10.59
N PHE A 135 3.17 4.96 -11.26
CA PHE A 135 2.63 3.68 -11.71
C PHE A 135 2.17 2.79 -10.55
N VAL A 136 2.80 2.89 -9.39
CA VAL A 136 2.39 2.20 -8.14
C VAL A 136 1.20 2.91 -7.49
N CYS A 137 1.24 4.25 -7.37
CA CYS A 137 0.20 5.02 -6.69
C CYS A 137 -1.15 4.98 -7.44
N PHE A 138 -1.12 4.94 -8.77
CA PHE A 138 -2.31 5.05 -9.60
C PHE A 138 -3.30 3.89 -9.42
N PRO A 139 -2.92 2.60 -9.56
CA PRO A 139 -3.83 1.48 -9.29
C PRO A 139 -4.29 1.44 -7.83
N LEU A 140 -3.43 1.84 -6.90
CA LEU A 140 -3.77 1.92 -5.49
C LEU A 140 -4.90 2.94 -5.25
N LEU A 141 -4.82 4.13 -5.85
CA LEU A 141 -5.89 5.15 -5.79
C LEU A 141 -7.19 4.64 -6.41
N VAL A 142 -7.11 4.02 -7.58
CA VAL A 142 -8.27 3.46 -8.29
C VAL A 142 -9.02 2.47 -7.40
N VAL A 143 -8.32 1.54 -6.76
CA VAL A 143 -8.95 0.56 -5.85
C VAL A 143 -9.66 1.25 -4.69
N GLN A 144 -9.05 2.26 -4.05
CA GLN A 144 -9.68 2.99 -2.95
C GLN A 144 -11.00 3.65 -3.39
N LEU A 145 -10.99 4.32 -4.55
CA LEU A 145 -12.14 5.04 -5.09
C LEU A 145 -13.27 4.09 -5.49
N VAL A 146 -12.96 2.97 -6.13
CA VAL A 146 -13.96 1.96 -6.50
C VAL A 146 -14.59 1.34 -5.26
N VAL A 147 -13.80 0.98 -4.26
CA VAL A 147 -14.33 0.37 -3.01
C VAL A 147 -15.27 1.34 -2.30
N VAL A 148 -14.84 2.58 -2.08
CA VAL A 148 -15.68 3.54 -1.35
C VAL A 148 -16.93 3.93 -2.14
N GLY A 149 -16.83 4.03 -3.46
CA GLY A 149 -17.98 4.26 -4.33
C GLY A 149 -19.00 3.11 -4.28
N ASN A 150 -18.52 1.86 -4.28
CA ASN A 150 -19.38 0.68 -4.12
C ASN A 150 -20.07 0.66 -2.74
N VAL A 151 -19.34 0.96 -1.67
CA VAL A 151 -19.91 1.03 -0.30
C VAL A 151 -20.98 2.12 -0.23
N ALA A 152 -20.71 3.32 -0.73
CA ALA A 152 -21.67 4.43 -0.72
C ALA A 152 -22.93 4.09 -1.55
N ALA A 153 -22.79 3.54 -2.74
CA ALA A 153 -23.90 3.12 -3.59
C ALA A 153 -24.75 2.03 -2.93
N ALA A 154 -24.12 1.08 -2.23
CA ALA A 154 -24.81 0.04 -1.49
C ALA A 154 -25.64 0.60 -0.31
N LEU A 155 -25.13 1.61 0.39
CA LEU A 155 -25.85 2.30 1.46
C LEU A 155 -27.02 3.12 0.93
N ILE A 156 -26.88 3.77 -0.24
CA ILE A 156 -27.96 4.48 -0.92
C ILE A 156 -29.03 3.48 -1.42
N GLY A 157 -28.61 2.23 -1.71
CA GLY A 157 -29.51 1.19 -2.20
C GLY A 157 -29.89 1.33 -3.67
N GLN A 158 -29.12 2.10 -4.43
CA GLN A 158 -29.30 2.29 -5.87
C GLN A 158 -28.01 1.90 -6.62
N PRO A 159 -27.95 0.75 -7.29
CA PRO A 159 -26.77 0.31 -8.04
C PRO A 159 -26.30 1.32 -9.09
N GLY A 160 -27.22 2.05 -9.72
CA GLY A 160 -26.90 3.11 -10.69
C GLY A 160 -26.20 4.34 -10.08
N ALA A 161 -26.25 4.53 -8.76
CA ALA A 161 -25.56 5.63 -8.08
C ALA A 161 -24.02 5.43 -7.98
N ARG A 162 -23.49 4.24 -8.27
CA ARG A 162 -22.08 3.90 -8.11
C ARG A 162 -21.15 4.89 -8.81
N THR A 163 -21.39 5.16 -10.09
CA THR A 163 -20.57 6.11 -10.88
C THR A 163 -20.61 7.50 -10.27
N GLY A 164 -21.80 7.99 -9.90
CA GLY A 164 -21.94 9.27 -9.22
C GLY A 164 -21.19 9.32 -7.89
N CYS A 165 -21.26 8.26 -7.08
CA CYS A 165 -20.53 8.15 -5.82
C CYS A 165 -19.01 8.18 -6.03
N ILE A 166 -18.48 7.43 -7.00
CA ILE A 166 -17.04 7.43 -7.31
C ILE A 166 -16.58 8.84 -7.70
N VAL A 167 -17.33 9.52 -8.58
CA VAL A 167 -16.96 10.86 -9.06
C VAL A 167 -17.02 11.89 -7.92
N VAL A 168 -18.14 11.97 -7.21
CA VAL A 168 -18.32 12.97 -6.14
C VAL A 168 -17.31 12.75 -5.02
N ILE A 169 -17.20 11.52 -4.52
CA ILE A 169 -16.26 11.20 -3.43
C ILE A 169 -14.83 11.39 -3.91
N GLY A 170 -14.49 10.99 -5.13
CA GLY A 170 -13.17 11.17 -5.73
C GLY A 170 -12.79 12.64 -5.86
N CYS A 171 -13.68 13.50 -6.33
CA CYS A 171 -13.46 14.94 -6.40
C CYS A 171 -13.22 15.55 -5.01
N VAL A 172 -14.06 15.19 -4.03
CA VAL A 172 -13.92 15.71 -2.66
C VAL A 172 -12.62 15.25 -2.03
N MET A 173 -12.28 13.96 -2.12
CA MET A 173 -11.05 13.41 -1.55
C MET A 173 -9.80 14.02 -2.22
N THR A 174 -9.84 14.24 -3.54
CA THR A 174 -8.76 14.91 -4.29
C THR A 174 -8.60 16.37 -3.84
N ALA A 175 -9.70 17.11 -3.68
CA ALA A 175 -9.65 18.48 -3.20
C ALA A 175 -9.02 18.57 -1.79
N LEU A 176 -9.36 17.62 -0.91
CA LEU A 176 -8.77 17.52 0.43
C LEU A 176 -7.27 17.17 0.38
N ALA A 177 -6.86 16.28 -0.52
CA ALA A 177 -5.44 15.95 -0.71
C ALA A 177 -4.62 17.18 -1.15
N VAL A 178 -5.19 18.00 -2.02
CA VAL A 178 -4.57 19.23 -2.53
C VAL A 178 -4.43 20.28 -1.42
N SER A 179 -5.40 20.36 -0.48
CA SER A 179 -5.41 21.35 0.60
C SER A 179 -4.68 20.91 1.86
N GLY A 180 -4.55 19.59 2.12
CA GLY A 180 -4.21 19.06 3.45
C GLY A 180 -2.72 18.95 3.80
N GLY A 181 -1.79 18.95 2.85
CA GLY A 181 -0.34 18.80 3.10
C GLY A 181 0.09 17.58 3.91
N ILE A 182 1.39 17.42 4.18
CA ILE A 182 1.96 16.24 4.89
C ILE A 182 1.52 16.17 6.37
N ARG A 183 1.32 17.31 7.03
CA ARG A 183 0.90 17.34 8.43
C ARG A 183 -0.57 16.97 8.59
N GLY A 184 -1.42 17.54 7.73
CA GLY A 184 -2.85 17.23 7.72
C GLY A 184 -3.09 15.74 7.50
N THR A 185 -2.37 15.12 6.56
CA THR A 185 -2.44 13.66 6.33
C THR A 185 -2.06 12.86 7.58
N GLY A 186 -1.03 13.28 8.34
CA GLY A 186 -0.63 12.61 9.58
C GLY A 186 -1.71 12.61 10.65
N VAL A 187 -2.42 13.73 10.83
CA VAL A 187 -3.55 13.82 11.77
C VAL A 187 -4.71 12.94 11.34
N VAL A 188 -5.03 12.92 10.03
CA VAL A 188 -6.07 12.06 9.45
C VAL A 188 -5.74 10.58 9.67
N MET A 189 -4.47 10.18 9.51
CA MET A 189 -4.04 8.79 9.77
C MET A 189 -4.20 8.39 11.24
N ILE A 190 -3.83 9.27 12.17
CA ILE A 190 -4.03 9.04 13.62
C ILE A 190 -5.53 8.91 13.94
N ALA A 191 -6.35 9.83 13.42
CA ALA A 191 -7.80 9.78 13.61
C ALA A 191 -8.41 8.49 13.04
N LYS A 192 -7.95 8.08 11.83
CA LYS A 192 -8.35 6.80 11.24
C LYS A 192 -8.04 5.62 12.16
N SER A 193 -6.80 5.50 12.62
CA SER A 193 -6.38 4.42 13.50
C SER A 193 -7.15 4.41 14.82
N ALA A 194 -7.38 5.60 15.40
CA ALA A 194 -8.13 5.76 16.64
C ALA A 194 -9.61 5.36 16.54
N ILE A 195 -10.20 5.41 15.36
CA ILE A 195 -11.61 5.03 15.11
C ILE A 195 -11.68 3.61 14.54
N ALA A 196 -10.90 3.28 13.52
CA ALA A 196 -10.99 2.01 12.82
C ALA A 196 -10.58 0.83 13.70
N LEU A 197 -9.48 0.96 14.45
CA LEU A 197 -8.98 -0.13 15.30
C LEU A 197 -9.99 -0.56 16.37
N PRO A 198 -10.56 0.34 17.20
CA PRO A 198 -11.58 -0.07 18.17
C PRO A 198 -12.82 -0.70 17.53
N VAL A 199 -13.33 -0.17 16.41
CA VAL A 199 -14.50 -0.72 15.73
C VAL A 199 -14.22 -2.14 15.22
N LEU A 200 -13.05 -2.37 14.61
CA LEU A 200 -12.66 -3.70 14.13
C LEU A 200 -12.40 -4.68 15.27
N VAL A 201 -11.83 -4.22 16.37
CA VAL A 201 -11.66 -5.03 17.58
C VAL A 201 -13.02 -5.39 18.19
N VAL A 202 -13.96 -4.46 18.27
CA VAL A 202 -15.33 -4.73 18.72
C VAL A 202 -16.00 -5.76 17.81
N ALA A 203 -15.89 -5.62 16.49
CA ALA A 203 -16.42 -6.61 15.55
C ALA A 203 -15.80 -8.00 15.78
N ALA A 204 -14.48 -8.09 15.99
CA ALA A 204 -13.79 -9.34 16.31
C ALA A 204 -14.25 -9.94 17.64
N VAL A 205 -14.43 -9.12 18.68
CA VAL A 205 -14.94 -9.56 19.98
C VAL A 205 -16.38 -10.08 19.86
N LEU A 206 -17.24 -9.43 19.10
CA LEU A 206 -18.61 -9.88 18.85
C LEU A 206 -18.63 -11.22 18.09
N VAL A 207 -17.74 -11.42 17.11
CA VAL A 207 -17.56 -12.73 16.46
C VAL A 207 -17.18 -13.78 17.49
N LEU A 208 -16.14 -13.54 18.29
CA LEU A 208 -15.69 -14.50 19.31
C LEU A 208 -16.78 -14.80 20.33
N HIS A 209 -17.50 -13.77 20.78
CA HIS A 209 -18.63 -13.94 21.72
C HIS A 209 -19.74 -14.82 21.13
N ARG A 210 -20.04 -14.69 19.81
CA ARG A 210 -21.05 -15.51 19.11
C ARG A 210 -20.73 -17.00 19.15
N PHE A 211 -19.43 -17.34 19.22
CA PHE A 211 -18.93 -18.73 19.30
C PHE A 211 -18.48 -19.12 20.73
N GLY A 212 -18.90 -18.37 21.75
CA GLY A 212 -18.58 -18.65 23.16
C GLY A 212 -17.11 -18.49 23.54
N GLY A 213 -16.33 -17.71 22.76
CA GLY A 213 -14.89 -17.52 22.95
C GLY A 213 -14.03 -18.72 22.50
N ASP A 214 -14.64 -19.73 21.90
CA ASP A 214 -13.96 -20.96 21.45
C ASP A 214 -13.51 -20.80 19.99
N LEU A 215 -12.20 -20.68 19.78
CA LEU A 215 -11.59 -20.60 18.45
C LEU A 215 -11.78 -21.87 17.62
N GLY A 216 -11.82 -23.04 18.26
CA GLY A 216 -12.06 -24.30 17.57
C GLY A 216 -13.45 -24.30 16.92
N ARG A 217 -14.49 -23.94 17.69
CA ARG A 217 -15.86 -23.80 17.16
C ARG A 217 -15.97 -22.78 16.06
N LEU A 218 -15.26 -21.65 16.18
CA LEU A 218 -15.24 -20.63 15.15
C LEU A 218 -14.61 -21.16 13.85
N LEU A 219 -13.48 -21.87 13.94
CA LEU A 219 -12.79 -22.45 12.77
C LEU A 219 -13.61 -23.56 12.11
N ASP A 220 -14.24 -24.44 12.89
CA ASP A 220 -15.14 -25.47 12.37
C ASP A 220 -16.35 -24.86 11.66
N ALA A 221 -16.98 -23.85 12.27
CA ALA A 221 -18.09 -23.12 11.64
C ALA A 221 -17.65 -22.40 10.35
N ALA A 222 -16.44 -21.84 10.31
CA ALA A 222 -15.88 -21.20 9.12
C ALA A 222 -15.59 -22.22 8.00
N ALA A 223 -15.06 -23.38 8.35
CA ALA A 223 -14.84 -24.48 7.40
C ALA A 223 -16.15 -24.90 6.73
N HIS A 224 -17.22 -25.08 7.52
CA HIS A 224 -18.54 -25.42 6.99
C HIS A 224 -19.18 -24.25 6.19
N GLY A 225 -19.21 -23.04 6.77
CA GLY A 225 -19.84 -21.86 6.17
C GLY A 225 -19.18 -21.42 4.86
N SER A 226 -17.86 -21.57 4.72
CA SER A 226 -17.14 -21.29 3.47
C SER A 226 -17.50 -22.26 2.34
N GLY A 227 -18.13 -23.40 2.64
CA GLY A 227 -18.40 -24.48 1.69
C GLY A 227 -17.17 -25.28 1.24
N ARG A 228 -16.00 -25.04 1.86
CA ARG A 228 -14.74 -25.74 1.54
C ARG A 228 -14.42 -26.88 2.52
N GLY A 229 -15.13 -27.00 3.64
CA GLY A 229 -14.82 -27.97 4.66
C GLY A 229 -13.39 -27.84 5.18
N GLU A 230 -12.70 -28.94 5.43
CA GLU A 230 -11.32 -28.92 5.90
C GLU A 230 -10.32 -28.22 4.98
N ALA A 231 -10.61 -28.10 3.67
CA ALA A 231 -9.77 -27.40 2.73
C ALA A 231 -9.65 -25.89 3.03
N TYR A 232 -10.59 -25.31 3.80
CA TYR A 232 -10.53 -23.93 4.27
C TYR A 232 -9.32 -23.69 5.20
N LEU A 233 -8.96 -24.69 6.00
CA LEU A 233 -7.84 -24.63 6.95
C LEU A 233 -6.51 -25.07 6.32
N ARG A 234 -6.53 -25.53 5.07
CA ARG A 234 -5.35 -25.99 4.34
C ARG A 234 -4.92 -24.97 3.29
N PRO A 235 -3.63 -24.94 2.92
CA PRO A 235 -3.16 -24.10 1.82
C PRO A 235 -3.72 -24.58 0.48
N GLY A 236 -3.96 -23.64 -0.46
CA GLY A 236 -4.36 -23.93 -1.84
C GLY A 236 -5.73 -23.41 -2.23
N GLY A 237 -6.48 -22.85 -1.28
CA GLY A 237 -7.82 -22.31 -1.53
C GLY A 237 -7.88 -21.16 -2.52
N TYR A 238 -6.83 -20.35 -2.56
CA TYR A 238 -6.68 -19.21 -3.46
C TYR A 238 -5.49 -19.36 -4.40
N THR A 239 -4.40 -19.85 -3.88
CA THR A 239 -3.12 -19.94 -4.60
C THR A 239 -3.01 -21.19 -5.47
N GLY A 240 -3.94 -22.12 -5.37
CA GLY A 240 -3.92 -23.41 -6.06
C GLY A 240 -3.14 -24.49 -5.28
N GLU A 241 -3.18 -25.70 -5.79
CA GLU A 241 -2.53 -26.87 -5.19
C GLU A 241 -1.18 -27.19 -5.85
N GLY A 242 -0.45 -28.11 -5.24
CA GLY A 242 0.83 -28.58 -5.76
C GLY A 242 1.93 -27.54 -5.76
N TRP A 243 2.89 -27.69 -6.69
CA TRP A 243 4.06 -26.80 -6.77
C TRP A 243 3.70 -25.39 -7.24
N VAL A 244 2.72 -25.24 -8.15
CA VAL A 244 2.24 -23.93 -8.62
C VAL A 244 1.63 -23.15 -7.46
N GLY A 245 0.80 -23.82 -6.62
CA GLY A 245 0.25 -23.24 -5.43
C GLY A 245 1.31 -22.81 -4.42
N ALA A 246 2.36 -23.60 -4.24
CA ALA A 246 3.48 -23.23 -3.35
C ALA A 246 4.22 -21.99 -3.88
N VAL A 247 4.51 -21.92 -5.19
CA VAL A 247 5.12 -20.75 -5.85
C VAL A 247 4.25 -19.51 -5.69
N ASN A 248 2.95 -19.62 -5.90
CA ASN A 248 2.01 -18.51 -5.70
C ASN A 248 2.00 -18.01 -4.25
N ARG A 249 1.96 -18.90 -3.26
CA ARG A 249 1.97 -18.52 -1.82
C ARG A 249 3.25 -17.80 -1.42
N ILE A 250 4.40 -18.38 -1.75
CA ILE A 250 5.70 -17.78 -1.45
C ILE A 250 5.83 -16.45 -2.19
N GLY A 251 5.46 -16.43 -3.48
CA GLY A 251 5.47 -15.23 -4.32
C GLY A 251 4.58 -14.12 -3.75
N GLN A 252 3.40 -14.45 -3.25
CA GLN A 252 2.48 -13.52 -2.62
C GLN A 252 3.05 -12.94 -1.31
N THR A 253 3.57 -13.82 -0.45
CA THR A 253 4.17 -13.40 0.83
C THR A 253 5.40 -12.52 0.61
N CYS A 254 6.32 -12.93 -0.26
CA CYS A 254 7.51 -12.14 -0.62
C CYS A 254 7.15 -10.83 -1.31
N GLY A 255 6.24 -10.88 -2.29
CA GLY A 255 5.78 -9.70 -3.02
C GLY A 255 5.13 -8.68 -2.07
N MET A 256 4.26 -9.14 -1.17
CA MET A 256 3.61 -8.30 -0.17
C MET A 256 4.62 -7.70 0.82
N ALA A 257 5.57 -8.48 1.30
CA ALA A 257 6.62 -8.02 2.20
C ALA A 257 7.50 -6.94 1.54
N MET A 258 7.94 -7.16 0.30
CA MET A 258 8.75 -6.19 -0.44
C MET A 258 7.96 -4.93 -0.82
N ALA A 259 6.70 -5.05 -1.22
CA ALA A 259 5.88 -3.89 -1.53
C ALA A 259 5.59 -3.03 -0.29
N THR A 260 5.31 -3.64 0.87
CA THR A 260 5.11 -2.93 2.14
C THR A 260 6.37 -2.16 2.54
N LEU A 261 7.56 -2.73 2.32
CA LEU A 261 8.85 -2.10 2.59
C LEU A 261 9.09 -0.83 1.76
N ALA A 262 8.63 -0.80 0.51
CA ALA A 262 8.91 0.28 -0.44
C ALA A 262 7.70 1.16 -0.75
N MET A 263 6.60 1.03 -0.01
CA MET A 263 5.37 1.80 -0.23
C MET A 263 5.64 3.30 -0.15
N PRO A 264 5.37 4.10 -1.22
CA PRO A 264 5.81 5.49 -1.32
C PRO A 264 5.34 6.39 -0.17
N ALA A 265 4.09 6.27 0.25
CA ALA A 265 3.52 7.05 1.35
C ALA A 265 4.24 6.77 2.68
N VAL A 266 4.51 5.49 2.98
CA VAL A 266 5.22 5.07 4.19
C VAL A 266 6.67 5.54 4.18
N LEU A 267 7.35 5.49 3.01
CA LEU A 267 8.73 5.97 2.86
C LEU A 267 8.86 7.46 3.16
N MET A 268 7.91 8.29 2.73
CA MET A 268 7.91 9.73 3.04
C MET A 268 7.92 9.98 4.54
N ARG A 269 7.15 9.22 5.33
CA ARG A 269 7.13 9.33 6.80
C ARG A 269 8.37 8.71 7.45
N ALA A 270 8.91 7.62 6.89
CA ALA A 270 10.13 6.99 7.38
C ALA A 270 11.33 7.96 7.31
N ILE A 271 11.48 8.68 6.19
CA ILE A 271 12.50 9.71 5.97
C ILE A 271 12.40 10.83 7.03
N ALA A 272 11.20 11.15 7.47
CA ALA A 272 10.94 12.21 8.45
C ALA A 272 11.36 11.86 9.89
N THR A 273 11.77 10.63 10.19
CA THR A 273 12.16 10.17 11.53
C THR A 273 13.56 10.68 11.91
N LYS A 274 13.69 11.38 13.07
CA LYS A 274 14.89 12.16 13.40
C LYS A 274 16.00 11.43 14.18
N SER A 275 15.63 10.52 15.09
CA SER A 275 16.57 9.97 16.05
C SER A 275 16.45 8.45 16.18
N PRO A 276 17.56 7.74 16.63
CA PRO A 276 17.51 6.29 16.84
C PRO A 276 16.45 5.85 17.86
N ARG A 277 16.34 6.62 18.95
CA ARG A 277 15.31 6.36 19.99
C ARG A 277 13.91 6.61 19.44
N GLY A 278 13.74 7.67 18.62
CA GLY A 278 12.50 7.96 17.92
C GLY A 278 12.11 6.84 16.96
N ALA A 279 13.02 6.33 16.15
CA ALA A 279 12.78 5.23 15.23
C ALA A 279 12.29 3.95 15.94
N ARG A 280 12.93 3.59 17.07
CA ARG A 280 12.48 2.43 17.88
C ARG A 280 11.08 2.64 18.48
N THR A 281 10.75 3.86 18.88
CA THR A 281 9.41 4.18 19.40
C THR A 281 8.38 4.13 18.28
N VAL A 282 8.67 4.70 17.11
CA VAL A 282 7.85 4.59 15.90
C VAL A 282 7.58 3.11 15.58
N GLY A 283 8.65 2.30 15.54
CA GLY A 283 8.53 0.87 15.24
C GLY A 283 7.65 0.10 16.21
N ARG A 284 7.79 0.34 17.52
CA ARG A 284 6.97 -0.34 18.53
C ARG A 284 5.48 -0.02 18.39
N TRP A 285 5.14 1.25 18.18
CA TRP A 285 3.74 1.66 18.04
C TRP A 285 3.14 1.18 16.71
N MET A 286 3.87 1.30 15.61
CA MET A 286 3.46 0.80 14.30
C MET A 286 3.22 -0.72 14.32
N LEU A 287 4.19 -1.49 14.84
CA LEU A 287 4.08 -2.94 14.88
C LEU A 287 2.96 -3.40 15.83
N GLY A 288 2.83 -2.78 17.01
CA GLY A 288 1.76 -3.08 17.96
C GLY A 288 0.37 -2.82 17.38
N GLU A 289 0.18 -1.66 16.75
CA GLU A 289 -1.08 -1.31 16.07
C GLU A 289 -1.42 -2.32 14.96
N LEU A 290 -0.47 -2.61 14.07
CA LEU A 290 -0.72 -3.50 12.93
C LEU A 290 -0.91 -4.94 13.35
N THR A 291 -0.22 -5.43 14.37
CA THR A 291 -0.44 -6.77 14.91
C THR A 291 -1.86 -6.91 15.48
N LEU A 292 -2.32 -5.92 16.25
CA LEU A 292 -3.68 -5.91 16.78
C LEU A 292 -4.72 -5.79 15.65
N LEU A 293 -4.47 -4.93 14.68
CA LEU A 293 -5.36 -4.73 13.52
C LEU A 293 -5.49 -6.00 12.68
N TYR A 294 -4.38 -6.60 12.26
CA TYR A 294 -4.41 -7.84 11.47
C TYR A 294 -4.98 -9.02 12.25
N GLY A 295 -4.73 -9.09 13.57
CA GLY A 295 -5.40 -10.05 14.44
C GLY A 295 -6.92 -9.89 14.45
N ALA A 296 -7.41 -8.64 14.58
CA ALA A 296 -8.84 -8.36 14.51
C ALA A 296 -9.42 -8.68 13.12
N LEU A 297 -8.74 -8.29 12.04
CA LEU A 297 -9.17 -8.58 10.66
C LEU A 297 -9.19 -10.09 10.37
N ALA A 298 -8.25 -10.86 10.91
CA ALA A 298 -8.25 -12.32 10.79
C ALA A 298 -9.50 -12.93 11.44
N VAL A 299 -9.82 -12.52 12.67
CA VAL A 299 -11.04 -13.00 13.38
C VAL A 299 -12.31 -12.56 12.63
N VAL A 300 -12.36 -11.31 12.15
CA VAL A 300 -13.47 -10.80 11.34
C VAL A 300 -13.63 -11.59 10.05
N GLY A 301 -12.53 -11.93 9.36
CA GLY A 301 -12.56 -12.73 8.14
C GLY A 301 -13.02 -14.16 8.36
N VAL A 302 -12.51 -14.84 9.40
CA VAL A 302 -12.95 -16.18 9.77
C VAL A 302 -14.41 -16.16 10.23
N GLY A 303 -14.83 -15.14 11.00
CA GLY A 303 -16.23 -14.94 11.39
C GLY A 303 -17.15 -14.71 10.20
N ALA A 304 -16.68 -14.00 9.18
CA ALA A 304 -17.43 -13.80 7.95
C ALA A 304 -17.60 -15.12 7.16
N ALA A 305 -16.56 -15.97 7.12
CA ALA A 305 -16.68 -17.31 6.55
C ALA A 305 -17.76 -18.14 7.28
N ALA A 306 -17.75 -18.08 8.62
CA ALA A 306 -18.69 -18.84 9.45
C ALA A 306 -20.15 -18.38 9.32
N LEU A 307 -20.40 -17.08 9.24
CA LEU A 307 -21.75 -16.49 9.34
C LEU A 307 -22.36 -16.08 8.00
N VAL A 308 -21.52 -15.72 7.00
CA VAL A 308 -21.98 -15.19 5.71
C VAL A 308 -21.26 -15.82 4.51
N GLY A 309 -20.53 -16.91 4.71
CA GLY A 309 -19.73 -17.55 3.66
C GLY A 309 -20.58 -18.05 2.49
N GLU A 310 -21.77 -18.56 2.73
CA GLU A 310 -22.71 -18.98 1.67
C GLU A 310 -23.14 -17.79 0.80
N ALA A 311 -23.57 -16.69 1.41
CA ALA A 311 -23.96 -15.47 0.70
C ALA A 311 -22.79 -14.86 -0.12
N LEU A 312 -21.56 -14.95 0.39
CA LEU A 312 -20.36 -14.49 -0.33
C LEU A 312 -20.06 -15.37 -1.54
N ARG A 313 -20.24 -16.68 -1.42
CA ARG A 313 -20.02 -17.63 -2.51
C ARG A 313 -21.03 -17.45 -3.64
N GLU A 314 -22.32 -17.28 -3.30
CA GLU A 314 -23.39 -17.03 -4.28
C GLU A 314 -23.23 -15.70 -5.00
N ALA A 315 -22.79 -14.66 -4.30
CA ALA A 315 -22.62 -13.32 -4.85
C ALA A 315 -21.31 -13.16 -5.67
N GLY A 316 -20.39 -14.14 -5.61
CA GLY A 316 -19.15 -14.17 -6.38
C GLY A 316 -18.05 -13.22 -5.90
N PRO A 317 -16.91 -13.13 -6.65
CA PRO A 317 -15.71 -12.41 -6.21
C PRO A 317 -15.93 -10.92 -5.93
N ALA A 318 -16.84 -10.26 -6.65
CA ALA A 318 -17.14 -8.85 -6.44
C ALA A 318 -17.77 -8.57 -5.05
N ALA A 319 -18.36 -9.59 -4.42
CA ALA A 319 -18.96 -9.48 -3.09
C ALA A 319 -17.93 -9.36 -1.96
N GLN A 320 -16.67 -9.75 -2.19
CA GLN A 320 -15.62 -9.70 -1.17
C GLN A 320 -15.44 -8.29 -0.59
N VAL A 321 -15.66 -7.24 -1.38
CA VAL A 321 -15.61 -5.84 -0.93
C VAL A 321 -16.63 -5.55 0.16
N PHE A 322 -17.76 -6.25 0.19
CA PHE A 322 -18.85 -6.04 1.14
C PHE A 322 -18.76 -6.96 2.37
N THR A 323 -17.75 -7.84 2.44
CA THR A 323 -17.61 -8.83 3.52
C THR A 323 -17.74 -8.22 4.93
N PRO A 324 -17.09 -7.09 5.28
CA PRO A 324 -17.26 -6.51 6.61
C PRO A 324 -18.69 -6.03 6.89
N LEU A 325 -19.36 -5.49 5.88
CA LEU A 325 -20.75 -5.00 6.03
C LEU A 325 -21.75 -6.15 6.16
N LEU A 326 -21.57 -7.23 5.39
CA LEU A 326 -22.39 -8.44 5.49
C LEU A 326 -22.23 -9.09 6.87
N LEU A 327 -21.00 -9.18 7.37
CA LEU A 327 -20.75 -9.67 8.73
C LEU A 327 -21.40 -8.75 9.77
N GLY A 328 -21.26 -7.42 9.62
CA GLY A 328 -21.89 -6.45 10.52
C GLY A 328 -23.39 -6.67 10.64
N ARG A 329 -24.06 -6.94 9.51
CA ARG A 329 -25.49 -7.27 9.49
C ARG A 329 -25.83 -8.61 10.19
N ALA A 330 -24.98 -9.61 10.00
CA ALA A 330 -25.19 -10.93 10.63
C ALA A 330 -24.99 -10.89 12.15
N LEU A 331 -24.15 -9.98 12.65
CA LEU A 331 -23.88 -9.79 14.08
C LEU A 331 -24.88 -8.85 14.76
N ASP A 332 -25.36 -7.83 14.05
CA ASP A 332 -26.25 -6.79 14.58
C ASP A 332 -27.38 -6.46 13.62
N SER A 333 -28.59 -6.88 13.97
CA SER A 333 -29.80 -6.58 13.22
C SER A 333 -30.22 -5.09 13.30
N GLY A 334 -29.77 -4.36 14.31
CA GLY A 334 -30.06 -2.93 14.49
C GLY A 334 -29.34 -2.01 13.51
N GLY A 335 -28.32 -2.53 12.81
CA GLY A 335 -27.59 -1.78 11.77
C GLY A 335 -26.52 -0.83 12.30
N LEU A 336 -26.36 -0.68 13.61
CA LEU A 336 -25.34 0.20 14.19
C LEU A 336 -23.91 -0.26 13.83
N LEU A 337 -23.65 -1.57 13.89
CA LEU A 337 -22.36 -2.14 13.52
C LEU A 337 -22.08 -1.96 12.02
N VAL A 338 -23.10 -2.10 11.18
CA VAL A 338 -22.99 -1.83 9.73
C VAL A 338 -22.62 -0.37 9.49
N ALA A 339 -23.29 0.57 10.19
CA ALA A 339 -22.97 2.00 10.10
C ALA A 339 -21.53 2.28 10.54
N ALA A 340 -21.10 1.71 11.68
CA ALA A 340 -19.73 1.87 12.19
C ALA A 340 -18.69 1.32 11.21
N LEU A 341 -18.90 0.13 10.65
CA LEU A 341 -18.02 -0.47 9.65
C LEU A 341 -18.00 0.34 8.35
N ALA A 342 -19.14 0.86 7.88
CA ALA A 342 -19.19 1.74 6.71
C ALA A 342 -18.40 3.04 6.94
N CYS A 343 -18.50 3.64 8.14
CA CYS A 343 -17.71 4.80 8.53
C CYS A 343 -16.20 4.48 8.55
N VAL A 344 -15.81 3.31 9.06
CA VAL A 344 -14.41 2.83 9.03
C VAL A 344 -13.91 2.68 7.61
N LEU A 345 -14.69 2.06 6.72
CA LEU A 345 -14.31 1.89 5.32
C LEU A 345 -14.13 3.23 4.62
N PHE A 346 -15.08 4.17 4.83
CA PHE A 346 -14.98 5.52 4.27
C PHE A 346 -13.74 6.27 4.78
N LEU A 347 -13.54 6.30 6.10
CA LEU A 347 -12.40 6.99 6.70
C LEU A 347 -11.06 6.39 6.26
N THR A 348 -11.00 5.06 6.13
CA THR A 348 -9.81 4.36 5.67
C THR A 348 -9.52 4.68 4.20
N ALA A 349 -10.55 4.73 3.35
CA ALA A 349 -10.41 5.14 1.96
C ALA A 349 -10.00 6.62 1.84
N LEU A 350 -10.68 7.52 2.57
CA LEU A 350 -10.37 8.94 2.60
C LEU A 350 -8.90 9.18 2.96
N ALA A 351 -8.45 8.59 4.06
CA ALA A 351 -7.08 8.72 4.53
C ALA A 351 -6.07 8.21 3.49
N ALA A 352 -6.32 7.01 2.90
CA ALA A 352 -5.44 6.44 1.89
C ALA A 352 -5.41 7.27 0.59
N VAL A 353 -6.56 7.76 0.11
CA VAL A 353 -6.62 8.62 -1.09
C VAL A 353 -5.86 9.90 -0.86
N VAL A 354 -6.07 10.58 0.28
CA VAL A 354 -5.38 11.84 0.59
C VAL A 354 -3.87 11.64 0.63
N ASP A 355 -3.38 10.60 1.29
CA ASP A 355 -1.96 10.34 1.47
C ASP A 355 -1.27 9.88 0.18
N VAL A 356 -1.87 8.92 -0.54
CA VAL A 356 -1.31 8.42 -1.81
C VAL A 356 -1.36 9.48 -2.91
N THR A 357 -2.42 10.31 -2.96
CA THR A 357 -2.51 11.45 -3.90
C THR A 357 -1.42 12.47 -3.62
N LEU A 358 -1.11 12.75 -2.35
CA LEU A 358 -0.01 13.63 -1.97
C LEU A 358 1.34 13.03 -2.39
N ALA A 359 1.58 11.74 -2.13
CA ALA A 359 2.80 11.05 -2.55
C ALA A 359 2.98 11.09 -4.08
N ALA A 360 1.92 10.81 -4.83
CA ALA A 360 1.90 10.91 -6.29
C ALA A 360 2.13 12.34 -6.78
N GLY A 361 1.52 13.33 -6.13
CA GLY A 361 1.71 14.75 -6.44
C GLY A 361 3.16 15.21 -6.25
N ILE A 362 3.82 14.78 -5.18
CA ILE A 362 5.23 15.06 -4.93
C ILE A 362 6.12 14.34 -5.97
N ALA A 363 5.85 13.07 -6.26
CA ALA A 363 6.58 12.32 -7.27
C ALA A 363 6.47 12.96 -8.67
N LEU A 364 5.26 13.35 -9.09
CA LEU A 364 5.06 14.01 -10.37
C LEU A 364 5.68 15.42 -10.38
N GLY A 365 5.35 16.27 -9.39
CA GLY A 365 5.78 17.66 -9.38
C GLY A 365 7.28 17.82 -9.19
N ARG A 366 7.90 17.06 -8.29
CA ARG A 366 9.31 17.20 -7.96
C ARG A 366 10.22 16.25 -8.73
N ASP A 367 9.89 14.95 -8.74
CA ASP A 367 10.81 13.96 -9.31
C ASP A 367 10.71 13.90 -10.84
N VAL A 368 9.50 14.07 -11.41
CA VAL A 368 9.29 14.03 -12.88
C VAL A 368 9.43 15.41 -13.51
N LEU A 369 8.72 16.44 -12.98
CA LEU A 369 8.71 17.79 -13.56
C LEU A 369 9.87 18.66 -13.06
N GLY A 370 10.65 18.21 -12.07
CA GLY A 370 11.85 18.90 -11.60
C GLY A 370 11.57 20.18 -10.82
N ALA A 371 10.34 20.43 -10.36
CA ALA A 371 10.00 21.64 -9.65
C ALA A 371 10.67 21.70 -8.28
N SER A 372 11.30 22.84 -7.96
CA SER A 372 12.07 23.03 -6.72
C SER A 372 11.78 24.39 -6.08
N GLY A 373 12.16 24.57 -4.84
CA GLY A 373 11.98 25.83 -4.13
C GLY A 373 10.51 26.20 -3.89
N THR A 374 10.16 27.46 -4.07
CA THR A 374 8.79 27.99 -3.87
C THR A 374 7.79 27.47 -4.90
N THR A 375 8.25 27.16 -6.12
CA THR A 375 7.40 26.58 -7.17
C THR A 375 7.09 25.10 -6.93
N GLY A 376 7.90 24.40 -6.14
CA GLY A 376 7.75 22.97 -5.86
C GLY A 376 6.44 22.64 -5.12
N GLY A 377 6.00 23.47 -4.19
CA GLY A 377 4.74 23.29 -3.47
C GLY A 377 3.52 23.42 -4.39
N THR A 378 3.47 24.47 -5.20
CA THR A 378 2.37 24.72 -6.15
C THR A 378 2.33 23.62 -7.23
N ALA A 379 3.49 23.23 -7.79
CA ALA A 379 3.57 22.16 -8.77
C ALA A 379 3.08 20.83 -8.19
N SER A 380 3.46 20.49 -6.95
CA SER A 380 3.01 19.26 -6.29
C SER A 380 1.49 19.26 -6.04
N ARG A 381 0.89 20.41 -5.69
CA ARG A 381 -0.57 20.54 -5.53
C ARG A 381 -1.31 20.32 -6.86
N TRP A 382 -0.88 20.96 -7.94
CA TRP A 382 -1.49 20.75 -9.27
C TRP A 382 -1.29 19.32 -9.76
N SER A 383 -0.12 18.75 -9.51
CA SER A 383 0.17 17.34 -9.83
C SER A 383 -0.72 16.38 -9.03
N ALA A 384 -0.97 16.67 -7.75
CA ALA A 384 -1.90 15.90 -6.93
C ALA A 384 -3.35 16.00 -7.46
N ALA A 385 -3.79 17.22 -7.81
CA ALA A 385 -5.11 17.43 -8.42
C ALA A 385 -5.26 16.63 -9.72
N LEU A 386 -4.26 16.68 -10.60
CA LEU A 386 -4.25 15.93 -11.85
C LEU A 386 -4.31 14.42 -11.59
N THR A 387 -3.43 13.90 -10.73
CA THR A 387 -3.35 12.46 -10.42
C THR A 387 -4.66 11.95 -9.80
N GLY A 388 -5.23 12.67 -8.84
CA GLY A 388 -6.49 12.31 -8.21
C GLY A 388 -7.67 12.32 -9.18
N THR A 389 -7.77 13.34 -10.04
CA THR A 389 -8.82 13.46 -11.06
C THR A 389 -8.73 12.32 -12.09
N VAL A 390 -7.53 12.07 -12.62
CA VAL A 390 -7.31 10.97 -13.58
C VAL A 390 -7.63 9.62 -12.92
N SER A 391 -7.24 9.42 -11.66
CA SER A 391 -7.58 8.19 -10.91
C SER A 391 -9.09 8.01 -10.74
N ALA A 392 -9.84 9.09 -10.51
CA ALA A 392 -11.30 9.03 -10.41
C ALA A 392 -11.97 8.66 -11.74
N VAL A 393 -11.49 9.21 -12.86
CA VAL A 393 -11.97 8.86 -14.21
C VAL A 393 -11.70 7.39 -14.51
N VAL A 394 -10.48 6.90 -14.24
CA VAL A 394 -10.13 5.50 -14.46
C VAL A 394 -10.91 4.58 -13.51
N ALA A 395 -11.13 4.99 -12.26
CA ALA A 395 -11.93 4.22 -11.30
C ALA A 395 -13.35 3.94 -11.82
N VAL A 396 -13.97 4.92 -12.51
CA VAL A 396 -15.26 4.72 -13.18
C VAL A 396 -15.14 3.70 -14.32
N ALA A 397 -14.09 3.79 -15.14
CA ALA A 397 -13.91 2.91 -16.29
C ALA A 397 -13.65 1.44 -15.90
N VAL A 398 -12.93 1.21 -14.77
CA VAL A 398 -12.57 -0.14 -14.32
C VAL A 398 -13.40 -0.61 -13.11
N ALA A 399 -14.49 0.06 -12.82
CA ALA A 399 -15.31 -0.23 -11.63
C ALA A 399 -15.87 -1.67 -11.59
N ASP A 400 -16.02 -2.32 -12.74
CA ASP A 400 -16.47 -3.70 -12.88
C ASP A 400 -15.34 -4.74 -12.87
N TRP A 401 -14.10 -4.30 -12.85
CA TRP A 401 -12.96 -5.22 -12.86
C TRP A 401 -12.77 -5.88 -11.50
N ASN A 402 -12.09 -7.02 -11.50
CA ASN A 402 -11.69 -7.66 -10.27
C ASN A 402 -10.60 -6.83 -9.56
N LEU A 403 -10.96 -6.21 -8.43
CA LEU A 403 -10.08 -5.31 -7.68
C LEU A 403 -8.82 -6.00 -7.13
N VAL A 404 -8.87 -7.34 -6.98
CA VAL A 404 -7.68 -8.12 -6.58
C VAL A 404 -6.61 -8.02 -7.65
N VAL A 405 -7.00 -8.10 -8.93
CA VAL A 405 -6.06 -7.98 -10.07
C VAL A 405 -5.42 -6.59 -10.10
N VAL A 406 -6.23 -5.54 -9.95
CA VAL A 406 -5.74 -4.15 -9.90
C VAL A 406 -4.81 -3.94 -8.69
N SER A 407 -5.15 -4.54 -7.55
CA SER A 407 -4.30 -4.51 -6.35
C SER A 407 -2.98 -5.25 -6.56
N THR A 408 -2.98 -6.38 -7.27
CA THR A 408 -1.76 -7.15 -7.53
C THR A 408 -0.78 -6.38 -8.41
N LEU A 409 -1.25 -5.51 -9.30
CA LEU A 409 -0.39 -4.73 -10.19
C LEU A 409 0.54 -3.79 -9.41
N TRP A 410 -0.02 -2.94 -8.53
CA TRP A 410 0.82 -2.03 -7.75
C TRP A 410 1.76 -2.77 -6.80
N LEU A 411 1.28 -3.89 -6.22
CA LEU A 411 2.04 -4.73 -5.34
C LEU A 411 3.28 -5.33 -6.03
N ALA A 412 3.08 -5.91 -7.22
CA ALA A 412 4.14 -6.54 -8.00
C ALA A 412 5.21 -5.53 -8.41
N VAL A 413 4.81 -4.36 -8.92
CA VAL A 413 5.76 -3.32 -9.35
C VAL A 413 6.48 -2.69 -8.15
N CYS A 414 5.77 -2.37 -7.07
CA CYS A 414 6.37 -1.80 -5.86
C CYS A 414 7.44 -2.74 -5.27
N GLY A 415 7.11 -4.03 -5.13
CA GLY A 415 8.02 -5.04 -4.57
C GLY A 415 9.18 -5.41 -5.47
N ALA A 416 9.01 -5.42 -6.79
CA ALA A 416 10.05 -5.86 -7.73
C ALA A 416 10.95 -4.72 -8.24
N ALA A 417 10.45 -3.48 -8.33
CA ALA A 417 11.22 -2.34 -8.86
C ALA A 417 11.70 -1.40 -7.75
N LEU A 418 10.81 -0.90 -6.88
CA LEU A 418 11.19 0.11 -5.89
C LEU A 418 11.98 -0.48 -4.72
N ALA A 419 11.58 -1.64 -4.20
CA ALA A 419 12.24 -2.24 -3.04
C ALA A 419 13.71 -2.62 -3.30
N PRO A 420 14.08 -3.32 -4.38
CA PRO A 420 15.47 -3.64 -4.65
C PRO A 420 16.34 -2.40 -4.86
N VAL A 421 15.85 -1.37 -5.59
CA VAL A 421 16.60 -0.13 -5.80
C VAL A 421 16.87 0.57 -4.47
N LEU A 422 15.86 0.65 -3.59
CA LEU A 422 16.01 1.25 -2.27
C LEU A 422 17.02 0.49 -1.42
N LEU A 423 16.94 -0.84 -1.35
CA LEU A 423 17.83 -1.68 -0.56
C LEU A 423 19.26 -1.61 -1.08
N TYR A 424 19.47 -1.66 -2.40
CA TYR A 424 20.81 -1.50 -2.97
C TYR A 424 21.40 -0.12 -2.69
N ALA A 425 20.62 0.94 -2.82
CA ALA A 425 21.07 2.30 -2.50
C ALA A 425 21.46 2.44 -1.03
N LEU A 426 20.78 1.75 -0.11
CA LEU A 426 21.08 1.82 1.31
C LEU A 426 22.27 0.97 1.73
N TYR A 427 22.45 -0.22 1.14
CA TYR A 427 23.38 -1.23 1.65
C TYR A 427 24.54 -1.59 0.73
N TRP A 428 24.46 -1.26 -0.57
CA TRP A 428 25.50 -1.63 -1.51
C TRP A 428 26.24 -0.42 -2.10
N PRO A 429 27.45 -0.09 -1.63
CA PRO A 429 28.24 1.04 -2.15
C PRO A 429 28.56 0.95 -3.66
N GLY A 430 28.52 -0.25 -4.23
CA GLY A 430 28.76 -0.48 -5.65
C GLY A 430 27.55 -0.29 -6.56
N PHE A 431 26.40 0.12 -6.03
CA PHE A 431 25.19 0.36 -6.80
C PHE A 431 25.31 1.63 -7.65
N THR A 432 24.94 1.54 -8.93
CA THR A 432 25.10 2.65 -9.88
C THR A 432 23.77 3.12 -10.46
N ALA A 433 23.76 4.32 -11.05
CA ALA A 433 22.59 4.85 -11.76
C ALA A 433 22.10 3.93 -12.88
N ARG A 434 23.01 3.23 -13.57
CA ARG A 434 22.64 2.25 -14.61
C ARG A 434 21.92 1.06 -14.00
N GLY A 435 22.40 0.54 -12.86
CA GLY A 435 21.71 -0.53 -12.13
C GLY A 435 20.33 -0.11 -11.64
N ALA A 436 20.20 1.12 -11.15
CA ALA A 436 18.91 1.68 -10.76
C ALA A 436 17.91 1.72 -11.93
N LEU A 437 18.33 2.20 -13.09
CA LEU A 437 17.48 2.27 -14.30
C LEU A 437 17.09 0.87 -14.80
N TRP A 438 18.02 -0.07 -14.83
CA TRP A 438 17.73 -1.44 -15.25
C TRP A 438 16.72 -2.11 -14.31
N CYS A 439 16.87 -1.92 -13.00
CA CYS A 439 15.93 -2.44 -12.02
C CYS A 439 14.55 -1.78 -12.18
N LEU A 440 14.48 -0.44 -12.17
CA LEU A 440 13.20 0.28 -12.24
C LEU A 440 12.39 -0.10 -13.48
N TRP A 441 12.97 -0.01 -14.67
CA TRP A 441 12.24 -0.29 -15.91
C TRP A 441 12.10 -1.77 -16.19
N GLY A 442 13.18 -2.54 -16.02
CA GLY A 442 13.16 -3.98 -16.31
C GLY A 442 12.23 -4.74 -15.40
N ALA A 443 12.25 -4.47 -14.08
CA ALA A 443 11.34 -5.11 -13.15
C ALA A 443 9.89 -4.64 -13.33
N THR A 444 9.66 -3.38 -13.69
CA THR A 444 8.30 -2.88 -13.98
C THR A 444 7.74 -3.58 -15.22
N VAL A 445 8.49 -3.61 -16.34
CA VAL A 445 8.05 -4.28 -17.56
C VAL A 445 7.83 -5.78 -17.32
N LEU A 446 8.73 -6.45 -16.60
CA LEU A 446 8.59 -7.85 -16.25
C LEU A 446 7.34 -8.11 -15.39
N SER A 447 7.06 -7.24 -14.38
CA SER A 447 5.88 -7.40 -13.52
C SER A 447 4.57 -7.21 -14.30
N VAL A 448 4.52 -6.22 -15.18
CA VAL A 448 3.35 -5.96 -16.05
C VAL A 448 3.15 -7.12 -17.03
N ALA A 449 4.22 -7.56 -17.69
CA ALA A 449 4.16 -8.69 -18.63
C ALA A 449 3.75 -9.99 -17.93
N ALA A 450 4.33 -10.25 -16.77
CA ALA A 450 4.01 -11.43 -15.97
C ALA A 450 2.53 -11.46 -15.55
N LEU A 451 1.97 -10.30 -15.16
CA LEU A 451 0.56 -10.19 -14.81
C LEU A 451 -0.34 -10.27 -16.05
N ALA A 452 0.04 -9.62 -17.16
CA ALA A 452 -0.71 -9.66 -18.40
C ALA A 452 -0.81 -11.07 -19.01
N LEU A 453 0.19 -11.93 -18.80
CA LEU A 453 0.24 -13.31 -19.29
C LEU A 453 -0.25 -14.34 -18.24
N SER A 454 -0.82 -13.88 -17.13
CA SER A 454 -1.31 -14.71 -16.02
C SER A 454 -2.82 -14.98 -16.13
N PRO A 455 -3.36 -15.93 -15.34
CA PRO A 455 -4.80 -16.17 -15.24
C PRO A 455 -5.61 -14.95 -14.73
N TYR A 456 -4.97 -13.93 -14.21
CA TYR A 456 -5.64 -12.68 -13.85
C TYR A 456 -6.03 -11.83 -15.06
N ALA A 457 -5.26 -11.90 -16.16
CA ALA A 457 -5.58 -11.16 -17.37
C ALA A 457 -6.61 -11.89 -18.24
N SER A 458 -6.47 -13.22 -18.41
CA SER A 458 -7.31 -13.98 -19.33
C SER A 458 -7.50 -15.44 -18.91
N GLY A 459 -8.51 -16.09 -19.45
CA GLY A 459 -8.73 -17.53 -19.35
C GLY A 459 -9.28 -18.06 -18.02
N ALA A 460 -9.61 -17.20 -17.05
CA ALA A 460 -10.21 -17.59 -15.78
C ALA A 460 -11.52 -16.84 -15.51
N PRO A 461 -12.49 -17.46 -14.81
CA PRO A 461 -13.67 -16.75 -14.32
C PRO A 461 -13.26 -15.65 -13.34
N GLY A 462 -13.38 -14.41 -13.68
CA GLY A 462 -12.92 -13.27 -12.86
C GLY A 462 -11.60 -12.65 -13.32
N SER A 463 -11.04 -13.10 -14.45
CA SER A 463 -10.00 -12.37 -15.18
C SER A 463 -10.55 -11.09 -15.80
N ILE A 464 -9.66 -10.19 -16.22
CA ILE A 464 -10.03 -8.95 -16.93
C ILE A 464 -10.74 -9.27 -18.25
N LEU A 465 -10.27 -10.28 -18.97
CA LEU A 465 -10.80 -10.72 -20.25
C LEU A 465 -11.21 -12.21 -20.22
N PRO A 466 -12.34 -12.56 -19.59
CA PRO A 466 -12.73 -13.96 -19.41
C PRO A 466 -13.06 -14.69 -20.71
N GLY A 467 -13.41 -13.95 -21.77
CA GLY A 467 -13.71 -14.52 -23.10
C GLY A 467 -12.50 -14.87 -23.96
N HIS A 468 -11.29 -14.57 -23.49
CA HIS A 468 -10.05 -14.84 -24.21
C HIS A 468 -9.10 -15.63 -23.31
N ASP A 469 -8.32 -16.53 -23.87
CA ASP A 469 -7.27 -17.26 -23.15
C ASP A 469 -5.94 -17.14 -23.90
N PHE A 470 -5.09 -16.20 -23.42
CA PHE A 470 -3.71 -16.01 -23.90
C PHE A 470 -2.69 -16.14 -22.77
N ARG A 471 -3.10 -16.76 -21.63
CA ARG A 471 -2.18 -17.07 -20.54
C ARG A 471 -1.08 -18.02 -21.00
N ILE A 472 0.14 -17.75 -20.60
CA ILE A 472 1.31 -18.58 -20.90
C ILE A 472 1.70 -19.44 -19.69
N TRP A 473 1.32 -19.00 -18.49
CA TRP A 473 1.64 -19.69 -17.24
C TRP A 473 0.46 -19.65 -16.25
N ASP A 474 0.48 -20.57 -15.29
CA ASP A 474 -0.58 -20.68 -14.28
C ASP A 474 -0.25 -19.91 -12.97
N VAL A 475 0.87 -19.17 -12.94
CA VAL A 475 1.26 -18.37 -11.77
C VAL A 475 0.47 -17.06 -11.79
N THR A 476 -0.38 -16.88 -10.78
CA THR A 476 -1.21 -15.68 -10.62
C THR A 476 -0.44 -14.52 -9.95
N ILE A 477 0.53 -14.86 -9.09
CA ILE A 477 1.27 -13.89 -8.29
C ILE A 477 2.76 -14.03 -8.59
N PRO A 478 3.28 -13.17 -9.49
CA PRO A 478 4.64 -13.35 -10.03
C PRO A 478 5.75 -12.94 -9.06
N GLY A 479 5.44 -12.58 -7.79
CA GLY A 479 6.40 -12.04 -6.83
C GLY A 479 7.66 -12.88 -6.62
N LEU A 480 7.56 -14.22 -6.67
CA LEU A 480 8.72 -15.11 -6.55
C LEU A 480 9.68 -15.01 -7.74
N VAL A 481 9.20 -14.58 -8.89
CA VAL A 481 10.02 -14.40 -10.11
C VAL A 481 10.44 -12.94 -10.25
N THR A 482 9.50 -12.01 -10.12
CA THR A 482 9.73 -10.59 -10.41
C THR A 482 10.61 -9.91 -9.36
N VAL A 483 10.49 -10.26 -8.08
CA VAL A 483 11.32 -9.66 -7.02
C VAL A 483 12.80 -10.06 -7.17
N PRO A 484 13.17 -11.37 -7.27
CA PRO A 484 14.56 -11.75 -7.54
C PRO A 484 15.09 -11.20 -8.86
N ALA A 485 14.25 -11.13 -9.90
CA ALA A 485 14.64 -10.53 -11.18
C ALA A 485 14.98 -9.04 -11.04
N GLY A 486 14.23 -8.28 -10.22
CA GLY A 486 14.53 -6.90 -9.90
C GLY A 486 15.91 -6.74 -9.24
N PHE A 487 16.22 -7.57 -8.24
CA PHE A 487 17.57 -7.61 -7.64
C PHE A 487 18.63 -7.98 -8.67
N LEU A 488 18.41 -9.00 -9.49
CA LEU A 488 19.37 -9.42 -10.52
C LEU A 488 19.64 -8.31 -11.54
N LEU A 489 18.59 -7.63 -12.03
CA LEU A 489 18.71 -6.51 -12.97
C LEU A 489 19.50 -5.35 -12.37
N GLY A 490 19.24 -4.98 -11.11
CA GLY A 490 19.98 -3.94 -10.40
C GLY A 490 21.45 -4.30 -10.23
N TRP A 491 21.74 -5.56 -9.90
CA TRP A 491 23.10 -6.07 -9.78
C TRP A 491 23.81 -6.09 -11.13
N LEU A 492 23.22 -6.70 -12.16
CA LEU A 492 23.81 -6.78 -13.50
C LEU A 492 24.06 -5.39 -14.09
N GLY A 493 23.10 -4.47 -13.99
CA GLY A 493 23.24 -3.11 -14.47
C GLY A 493 24.39 -2.37 -13.81
N SER A 494 24.63 -2.62 -12.50
CA SER A 494 25.70 -1.97 -11.74
C SER A 494 27.06 -2.59 -12.02
N VAL A 495 27.17 -3.91 -12.11
CA VAL A 495 28.45 -4.61 -12.40
C VAL A 495 28.94 -4.31 -13.82
N THR A 496 28.01 -4.20 -14.77
CA THR A 496 28.33 -3.91 -16.18
C THR A 496 28.49 -2.42 -16.48
N ASP A 497 28.46 -1.52 -15.46
CA ASP A 497 28.59 -0.08 -15.67
C ASP A 497 30.06 0.31 -15.95
N PRO A 498 30.37 0.87 -17.15
CA PRO A 498 31.75 1.26 -17.51
C PRO A 498 32.35 2.32 -16.58
N ARG A 499 31.49 3.17 -15.96
CA ARG A 499 31.94 4.23 -15.06
C ARG A 499 32.52 3.70 -13.76
N ARG A 500 32.07 2.54 -13.29
CA ARG A 500 32.62 1.85 -12.14
C ARG A 500 34.04 1.34 -12.41
N ALA A 501 34.28 0.84 -13.62
CA ALA A 501 35.61 0.37 -14.03
C ALA A 501 36.66 1.52 -14.14
N ALA A 502 36.20 2.72 -14.55
CA ALA A 502 37.02 3.91 -14.64
C ALA A 502 37.39 4.51 -13.25
N GLY A 503 36.42 4.54 -12.31
CA GLY A 503 36.65 5.02 -10.93
C GLY A 503 37.59 4.15 -10.11
N GLY A 504 37.56 2.82 -10.31
CA GLY A 504 38.47 1.88 -9.68
C GLY A 504 39.95 2.05 -10.14
N ARG A 505 40.14 2.44 -11.41
CA ARG A 505 41.47 2.72 -11.96
C ARG A 505 42.06 4.06 -11.49
N ALA A 506 41.23 5.07 -11.27
CA ALA A 506 41.64 6.37 -10.75
C ALA A 506 42.06 6.30 -9.28
N GLY A 507 41.42 5.45 -8.47
CA GLY A 507 41.79 5.23 -7.06
C GLY A 507 43.13 4.47 -6.91
N SER A 508 43.39 3.46 -7.76
CA SER A 508 44.65 2.71 -7.73
C SER A 508 45.85 3.52 -8.26
N GLY A 509 45.63 4.50 -9.13
CA GLY A 509 46.69 5.40 -9.62
C GLY A 509 47.10 6.49 -8.62
N ALA A 510 46.18 6.89 -7.71
CA ALA A 510 46.46 7.89 -6.69
C ALA A 510 47.29 7.32 -5.51
N GLU A 511 47.12 6.05 -5.18
CA GLU A 511 47.95 5.41 -4.13
C GLU A 511 49.38 5.09 -4.59
N GLN A 512 49.62 4.86 -5.89
CA GLN A 512 50.95 4.65 -6.45
C GLN A 512 51.76 5.95 -6.61
N GLY A 513 51.09 7.12 -6.72
CA GLY A 513 51.74 8.43 -6.89
C GLY A 513 52.21 9.08 -5.59
N THR A 514 51.77 8.61 -4.43
CA THR A 514 52.17 9.16 -3.11
C THR A 514 53.37 8.44 -2.48
N GLY A 515 53.72 7.24 -2.98
CA GLY A 515 54.89 6.48 -2.50
C GLY A 515 56.24 7.02 -2.97
N ASP A 516 56.28 7.79 -4.07
CA ASP A 516 57.57 8.21 -4.70
C ASP A 516 58.04 9.61 -4.31
N ARG A 517 57.33 10.35 -3.43
CA ARG A 517 57.70 11.71 -2.99
C ARG A 517 58.33 11.78 -1.59
N LEU A 518 58.59 10.66 -0.91
CA LEU A 518 59.17 10.63 0.43
C LEU A 518 60.70 10.32 0.46
N ASN A 519 61.35 10.18 -0.70
CA ASN A 519 62.80 9.97 -0.79
C ASN A 519 63.54 11.12 -1.49
N GLY A 520 63.38 12.35 -1.00
CA GLY A 520 64.23 13.49 -1.35
C GLY A 520 65.28 13.72 -0.26
N PRO A 521 66.57 14.07 -0.60
CA PRO A 521 67.64 14.08 0.36
C PRO A 521 67.50 15.22 1.37
N ARG A 522 67.68 14.87 2.65
CA ARG A 522 67.91 15.83 3.76
C ARG A 522 69.19 16.66 3.51
N ALA A 523 69.03 17.91 3.08
CA ALA A 523 70.11 18.90 3.13
C ALA A 523 70.21 19.42 4.56
N ALA A 524 71.42 19.18 5.14
CA ALA A 524 71.88 19.80 6.37
C ALA A 524 72.12 21.29 6.13
N HIS A 525 71.63 22.17 7.02
CA HIS A 525 72.26 23.42 7.42
C HIS A 525 71.61 23.97 8.71
N ARG A 526 72.48 24.00 9.73
CA ARG A 526 72.77 24.92 10.86
C ARG A 526 71.54 25.55 11.58
#